data_a2100d19f31ec6277929315fe41d7fb4
#
_entry.id   a2100d19f31ec6277929315fe41d7fb4
#
_cell.length_a   1.000
_cell.length_b   1.000
_cell.length_c   1.000
_cell.angle_alpha   90.00
_cell.angle_beta   90.00
_cell.angle_gamma   90.00
#
_symmetry.space_group_name_H-M   'P 1'
#
loop_
_entity.id
_entity.type
_entity.pdbx_description
1 polymer ?
#
loop_
_entity_poly.entity_id
_entity_poly.type
_entity_poly.pdbx_seq_one_letter_code
_entity_poly.pdbx_strand_id
1 'polypeptide(L)'
;VMDCANDVECPLGASIDTWLNAIDGVDGVFHLAWSTVPRTANGAPLDDVATNVIGTVALLEAMRRHPGVPFVFASSGGTVYGVPEADRVSESHPLRPLGVYGASKAAVEGYAMLYRRQFNVDARILRVSNPFGPGQNVEGQLGAASIFAWRALAGLDIQIWGDGSVVRDYLYIDDAVDAFVATMDSPSAAFGRMDPVFNIGSGEGTSLRQIVETIGEILGTPVCVKYEAARSFDVPVSILDVSRTKQVLGWVPKTTFRDGMSETIARFSKNTAVQP
;
A
#
# COMPACT_ATOMS: atom_id res chain seq x y z
N VAL A 1 3.61 9.19 -14.50
CA VAL A 1 4.12 10.55 -14.26
C VAL A 1 3.07 11.47 -14.84
N MET A 2 2.21 12.01 -14.00
CA MET A 2 1.32 13.09 -14.42
C MET A 2 2.18 14.31 -14.65
N ASP A 3 2.03 14.91 -15.81
CA ASP A 3 2.47 16.26 -16.07
C ASP A 3 1.50 17.16 -15.27
N CYS A 4 1.88 17.51 -14.04
CA CYS A 4 1.10 18.40 -13.20
C CYS A 4 1.24 19.81 -13.77
N ALA A 5 0.36 20.16 -14.70
CA ALA A 5 0.30 21.51 -15.25
C ALA A 5 -0.02 22.57 -14.17
N ASN A 6 -0.39 22.15 -12.96
CA ASN A 6 -0.64 22.98 -11.79
C ASN A 6 -0.23 22.22 -10.53
N ASP A 7 1.01 22.36 -10.09
CA ASP A 7 1.44 21.92 -8.75
C ASP A 7 0.76 22.80 -7.69
N VAL A 8 -0.43 22.36 -7.24
CA VAL A 8 -1.11 23.00 -6.11
C VAL A 8 -0.65 22.32 -4.83
N GLU A 9 0.03 23.04 -3.97
CA GLU A 9 0.40 22.55 -2.64
C GLU A 9 -0.90 22.41 -1.79
N CYS A 10 -1.31 21.15 -1.56
CA CYS A 10 -2.53 20.82 -0.85
C CYS A 10 -2.23 19.80 0.27
N PRO A 11 -2.00 20.25 1.51
CA PRO A 11 -1.75 19.36 2.63
C PRO A 11 -2.98 18.52 2.98
N LEU A 12 -2.81 17.32 3.52
CA LEU A 12 -3.90 16.40 3.90
C LEU A 12 -4.97 17.05 4.79
N GLY A 13 -4.59 17.98 5.66
CA GLY A 13 -5.51 18.76 6.52
C GLY A 13 -6.10 20.00 5.86
N ALA A 14 -6.05 20.14 4.54
CA ALA A 14 -6.56 21.29 3.83
C ALA A 14 -8.09 21.47 3.98
N SER A 15 -8.54 22.71 3.81
CA SER A 15 -9.98 23.02 3.78
C SER A 15 -10.66 22.44 2.55
N ILE A 16 -12.00 22.31 2.60
CA ILE A 16 -12.78 21.84 1.44
C ILE A 16 -12.56 22.76 0.23
N ASP A 17 -12.48 24.07 0.43
CA ASP A 17 -12.26 25.04 -0.66
C ASP A 17 -10.87 24.86 -1.30
N THR A 18 -9.85 24.55 -0.50
CA THR A 18 -8.51 24.23 -1.02
C THR A 18 -8.57 22.95 -1.86
N TRP A 19 -9.25 21.92 -1.37
CA TRP A 19 -9.45 20.68 -2.13
C TRP A 19 -10.22 20.91 -3.43
N LEU A 20 -11.29 21.71 -3.41
CA LEU A 20 -12.05 22.03 -4.61
C LEU A 20 -11.18 22.67 -5.69
N ASN A 21 -10.30 23.59 -5.30
CA ASN A 21 -9.36 24.21 -6.22
C ASN A 21 -8.32 23.22 -6.77
N ALA A 22 -7.88 22.28 -5.91
CA ALA A 22 -6.87 21.29 -6.31
C ALA A 22 -7.42 20.21 -7.26
N ILE A 23 -8.71 19.90 -7.19
CA ILE A 23 -9.35 18.88 -8.03
C ILE A 23 -10.18 19.45 -9.18
N ASP A 24 -10.12 20.76 -9.41
CA ASP A 24 -10.83 21.36 -10.52
C ASP A 24 -10.22 20.95 -11.88
N GLY A 25 -11.05 20.45 -12.76
CA GLY A 25 -10.65 20.00 -14.11
C GLY A 25 -9.82 18.72 -14.16
N VAL A 26 -9.71 17.93 -13.07
CA VAL A 26 -9.00 16.65 -13.10
C VAL A 26 -9.89 15.51 -13.63
N ASP A 27 -9.28 14.54 -14.30
CA ASP A 27 -9.95 13.33 -14.80
C ASP A 27 -10.10 12.22 -13.76
N GLY A 28 -9.36 12.30 -12.67
CA GLY A 28 -9.39 11.33 -11.57
C GLY A 28 -8.47 11.71 -10.42
N VAL A 29 -8.68 11.10 -9.25
CA VAL A 29 -7.88 11.34 -8.05
C VAL A 29 -7.32 10.04 -7.51
N PHE A 30 -5.99 9.94 -7.43
CA PHE A 30 -5.31 8.92 -6.65
C PHE A 30 -4.97 9.47 -5.25
N HIS A 31 -5.65 9.00 -4.23
CA HIS A 31 -5.36 9.37 -2.86
C HIS A 31 -4.35 8.41 -2.23
N LEU A 32 -3.07 8.71 -2.40
CA LEU A 32 -1.93 7.92 -1.92
C LEU A 32 -1.32 8.52 -0.65
N ALA A 33 -1.53 9.82 -0.42
CA ALA A 33 -0.94 10.54 0.70
C ALA A 33 -1.46 10.03 2.05
N TRP A 34 -0.54 9.83 2.99
CA TRP A 34 -0.83 9.44 4.37
C TRP A 34 0.32 9.90 5.27
N SER A 35 0.02 10.55 6.39
CA SER A 35 1.02 11.20 7.23
C SER A 35 1.77 10.26 8.16
N THR A 36 1.25 9.05 8.38
CA THR A 36 1.79 8.09 9.35
C THR A 36 2.07 6.73 8.71
N VAL A 37 2.80 5.90 9.43
CA VAL A 37 3.02 4.49 9.12
C VAL A 37 2.59 3.64 10.33
N PRO A 38 2.39 2.31 10.20
CA PRO A 38 1.90 1.47 11.31
C PRO A 38 2.65 1.64 12.62
N ARG A 39 3.95 1.92 12.54
CA ARG A 39 4.79 2.11 13.73
C ARG A 39 4.59 3.47 14.40
N THR A 40 4.39 4.55 13.64
CA THR A 40 4.31 5.91 14.18
C THR A 40 2.89 6.29 14.60
N ALA A 41 1.85 5.78 13.94
CA ALA A 41 0.47 6.10 14.22
C ALA A 41 0.04 5.81 15.67
N ASN A 42 0.50 4.70 16.25
CA ASN A 42 0.18 4.34 17.64
C ASN A 42 0.73 5.34 18.67
N GLY A 43 1.77 6.10 18.32
CA GLY A 43 2.36 7.13 19.19
C GLY A 43 1.57 8.44 19.24
N ALA A 44 0.75 8.72 18.21
CA ALA A 44 -0.02 9.96 18.08
C ALA A 44 -1.40 9.71 17.44
N PRO A 45 -2.31 8.98 18.10
CA PRO A 45 -3.59 8.57 17.49
C PRO A 45 -4.49 9.75 17.10
N LEU A 46 -4.50 10.82 17.88
CA LEU A 46 -5.32 11.99 17.59
C LEU A 46 -4.83 12.75 16.36
N ASP A 47 -3.51 12.88 16.20
CA ASP A 47 -2.91 13.52 15.03
C ASP A 47 -3.15 12.68 13.77
N ASP A 48 -3.07 11.35 13.89
CA ASP A 48 -3.38 10.43 12.80
C ASP A 48 -4.83 10.59 12.31
N VAL A 49 -5.78 10.60 13.23
CA VAL A 49 -7.21 10.80 12.90
C VAL A 49 -7.45 12.19 12.32
N ALA A 50 -6.91 13.22 12.95
CA ALA A 50 -7.11 14.61 12.51
C ALA A 50 -6.56 14.84 11.10
N THR A 51 -5.37 14.38 10.83
CA THR A 51 -4.71 14.60 9.53
C THR A 51 -5.26 13.67 8.46
N ASN A 52 -5.32 12.36 8.73
CA ASN A 52 -5.63 11.39 7.70
C ASN A 52 -7.13 11.18 7.52
N VAL A 53 -7.88 10.95 8.60
CA VAL A 53 -9.31 10.64 8.49
C VAL A 53 -10.11 11.90 8.18
N ILE A 54 -9.97 12.96 8.99
CA ILE A 54 -10.71 14.21 8.78
C ILE A 54 -10.29 14.85 7.45
N GLY A 55 -8.97 14.86 7.13
CA GLY A 55 -8.48 15.39 5.87
C GLY A 55 -9.03 14.65 4.65
N THR A 56 -9.12 13.31 4.71
CA THR A 56 -9.72 12.54 3.62
C THR A 56 -11.24 12.76 3.51
N VAL A 57 -11.93 12.92 4.63
CA VAL A 57 -13.38 13.27 4.61
C VAL A 57 -13.57 14.63 3.96
N ALA A 58 -12.71 15.62 4.23
CA ALA A 58 -12.77 16.92 3.57
C ALA A 58 -12.55 16.81 2.05
N LEU A 59 -11.62 15.95 1.60
CA LEU A 59 -11.45 15.64 0.18
C LEU A 59 -12.68 14.94 -0.41
N LEU A 60 -13.29 13.98 0.30
CA LEU A 60 -14.54 13.35 -0.16
C LEU A 60 -15.70 14.34 -0.27
N GLU A 61 -15.80 15.34 0.61
CA GLU A 61 -16.77 16.44 0.48
C GLU A 61 -16.51 17.30 -0.77
N ALA A 62 -15.23 17.53 -1.12
CA ALA A 62 -14.90 18.19 -2.38
C ALA A 62 -15.27 17.32 -3.57
N MET A 63 -14.92 16.01 -3.57
CA MET A 63 -15.28 15.06 -4.61
C MET A 63 -16.78 14.96 -4.87
N ARG A 64 -17.61 15.15 -3.84
CA ARG A 64 -19.09 15.20 -3.97
C ARG A 64 -19.57 16.25 -4.96
N ARG A 65 -18.81 17.32 -5.19
CA ARG A 65 -19.13 18.37 -6.17
C ARG A 65 -18.61 18.08 -7.56
N HIS A 66 -17.89 16.95 -7.74
CA HIS A 66 -17.33 16.48 -9.02
C HIS A 66 -17.86 15.08 -9.36
N PRO A 67 -19.18 14.92 -9.62
CA PRO A 67 -19.77 13.62 -9.93
C PRO A 67 -19.15 13.02 -11.19
N GLY A 68 -18.82 11.74 -11.15
CA GLY A 68 -18.24 11.04 -12.28
C GLY A 68 -16.71 11.06 -12.33
N VAL A 69 -16.04 11.91 -11.53
CA VAL A 69 -14.58 11.85 -11.37
C VAL A 69 -14.23 10.70 -10.42
N PRO A 70 -13.47 9.67 -10.87
CA PRO A 70 -13.12 8.55 -10.02
C PRO A 70 -12.12 8.96 -8.92
N PHE A 71 -12.33 8.43 -7.74
CA PHE A 71 -11.47 8.59 -6.56
C PHE A 71 -10.95 7.23 -6.14
N VAL A 72 -9.66 6.97 -6.30
CA VAL A 72 -9.00 5.70 -5.94
C VAL A 72 -8.19 5.88 -4.67
N PHE A 73 -8.61 5.21 -3.61
CA PHE A 73 -7.96 5.27 -2.29
C PHE A 73 -7.01 4.10 -2.07
N ALA A 74 -5.76 4.41 -1.72
CA ALA A 74 -4.78 3.42 -1.27
C ALA A 74 -5.04 3.04 0.20
N SER A 75 -5.73 1.94 0.41
CA SER A 75 -5.87 1.29 1.71
C SER A 75 -4.77 0.25 1.93
N SER A 76 -4.82 -0.52 3.01
CA SER A 76 -3.76 -1.44 3.39
C SER A 76 -4.27 -2.84 3.70
N GLY A 77 -4.09 -3.78 2.78
CA GLY A 77 -4.40 -5.19 2.99
C GLY A 77 -3.58 -5.85 4.11
N GLY A 78 -2.42 -5.31 4.43
CA GLY A 78 -1.59 -5.81 5.52
C GLY A 78 -2.02 -5.38 6.92
N THR A 79 -2.95 -4.41 7.07
CA THR A 79 -3.27 -3.83 8.39
C THR A 79 -4.74 -3.76 8.73
N VAL A 80 -5.65 -3.65 7.74
CA VAL A 80 -7.09 -3.46 8.02
C VAL A 80 -7.79 -4.73 8.49
N TYR A 81 -7.30 -5.89 8.11
CA TYR A 81 -7.92 -7.18 8.44
C TYR A 81 -7.59 -7.69 9.86
N GLY A 82 -6.45 -7.28 10.42
CA GLY A 82 -5.94 -7.82 11.69
C GLY A 82 -5.38 -9.23 11.53
N VAL A 83 -5.71 -10.13 12.47
CA VAL A 83 -5.27 -11.54 12.39
C VAL A 83 -6.17 -12.28 11.42
N PRO A 84 -5.63 -12.85 10.33
CA PRO A 84 -6.40 -13.62 9.37
C PRO A 84 -7.03 -14.87 9.97
N GLU A 85 -8.27 -15.16 9.58
CA GLU A 85 -8.99 -16.38 9.96
C GLU A 85 -8.92 -17.46 8.86
N ALA A 86 -8.18 -17.20 7.76
CA ALA A 86 -8.00 -18.10 6.63
C ALA A 86 -6.59 -17.95 6.04
N ASP A 87 -6.14 -18.95 5.28
CA ASP A 87 -4.83 -18.95 4.63
C ASP A 87 -4.64 -17.77 3.66
N ARG A 88 -5.72 -17.34 3.02
CA ARG A 88 -5.79 -16.15 2.16
C ARG A 88 -6.98 -15.29 2.56
N VAL A 89 -6.76 -14.00 2.65
CA VAL A 89 -7.76 -13.03 3.12
C VAL A 89 -8.48 -12.42 1.95
N SER A 90 -9.78 -12.69 1.82
CA SER A 90 -10.64 -12.05 0.81
C SER A 90 -11.19 -10.71 1.31
N GLU A 91 -11.75 -9.91 0.39
CA GLU A 91 -12.36 -8.61 0.72
C GLU A 91 -13.59 -8.72 1.63
N SER A 92 -14.19 -9.90 1.72
CA SER A 92 -15.31 -10.18 2.64
C SER A 92 -14.89 -10.47 4.08
N HIS A 93 -13.59 -10.66 4.34
CA HIS A 93 -13.07 -10.84 5.70
C HIS A 93 -13.39 -9.60 6.56
N PRO A 94 -13.81 -9.75 7.82
CA PRO A 94 -14.07 -8.64 8.72
C PRO A 94 -12.84 -7.74 8.90
N LEU A 95 -13.06 -6.43 9.01
CA LEU A 95 -12.01 -5.47 9.34
C LEU A 95 -11.84 -5.42 10.86
N ARG A 96 -10.67 -5.87 11.34
CA ARG A 96 -10.31 -5.93 12.78
C ARG A 96 -8.88 -5.45 12.99
N PRO A 97 -8.57 -4.20 12.63
CA PRO A 97 -7.21 -3.67 12.68
C PRO A 97 -6.63 -3.73 14.10
N LEU A 98 -5.34 -4.05 14.22
CA LEU A 98 -4.63 -4.17 15.50
C LEU A 98 -3.93 -2.88 15.93
N GLY A 99 -3.92 -1.86 15.10
CA GLY A 99 -3.25 -0.58 15.36
C GLY A 99 -3.98 0.60 14.74
N VAL A 100 -3.59 1.81 15.19
CA VAL A 100 -4.21 3.08 14.78
C VAL A 100 -4.20 3.26 13.27
N TYR A 101 -3.07 3.02 12.61
CA TYR A 101 -2.95 3.12 11.15
C TYR A 101 -4.02 2.31 10.41
N GLY A 102 -4.17 1.03 10.77
CA GLY A 102 -5.18 0.16 10.17
C GLY A 102 -6.61 0.60 10.50
N ALA A 103 -6.85 1.08 11.72
CA ALA A 103 -8.14 1.60 12.15
C ALA A 103 -8.54 2.84 11.35
N SER A 104 -7.61 3.78 11.16
CA SER A 104 -7.82 4.99 10.37
C SER A 104 -8.05 4.68 8.88
N LYS A 105 -7.27 3.74 8.30
CA LYS A 105 -7.51 3.26 6.92
C LYS A 105 -8.91 2.65 6.78
N ALA A 106 -9.32 1.78 7.70
CA ALA A 106 -10.65 1.15 7.70
C ALA A 106 -11.78 2.19 7.89
N ALA A 107 -11.58 3.21 8.73
CA ALA A 107 -12.54 4.31 8.88
C ALA A 107 -12.73 5.07 7.57
N VAL A 108 -11.65 5.41 6.88
CA VAL A 108 -11.70 6.08 5.56
C VAL A 108 -12.38 5.20 4.51
N GLU A 109 -12.14 3.88 4.49
CA GLU A 109 -12.89 2.98 3.62
C GLU A 109 -14.41 3.06 3.87
N GLY A 110 -14.81 3.08 5.15
CA GLY A 110 -16.22 3.24 5.55
C GLY A 110 -16.83 4.54 5.02
N TYR A 111 -16.12 5.66 5.19
CA TYR A 111 -16.56 6.95 4.65
C TYR A 111 -16.61 6.94 3.13
N ALA A 112 -15.59 6.47 2.44
CA ALA A 112 -15.55 6.41 0.99
C ALA A 112 -16.72 5.62 0.40
N MET A 113 -17.06 4.46 0.99
CA MET A 113 -18.23 3.69 0.57
C MET A 113 -19.56 4.34 0.94
N LEU A 114 -19.64 5.06 2.06
CA LEU A 114 -20.81 5.89 2.40
C LEU A 114 -21.02 6.96 1.33
N TYR A 115 -19.97 7.72 0.98
CA TYR A 115 -20.03 8.77 -0.03
C TYR A 115 -20.41 8.23 -1.42
N ARG A 116 -19.91 7.05 -1.77
CA ARG A 116 -20.32 6.36 -2.99
C ARG A 116 -21.83 6.08 -3.00
N ARG A 117 -22.38 5.52 -1.92
CA ARG A 117 -23.77 5.09 -1.86
C ARG A 117 -24.75 6.25 -1.72
N GLN A 118 -24.40 7.28 -0.94
CA GLN A 118 -25.34 8.37 -0.61
C GLN A 118 -25.13 9.62 -1.46
N PHE A 119 -23.91 9.89 -1.90
CA PHE A 119 -23.56 11.15 -2.57
C PHE A 119 -23.03 10.97 -3.98
N ASN A 120 -23.08 9.75 -4.52
CA ASN A 120 -22.67 9.44 -5.88
C ASN A 120 -21.19 9.80 -6.19
N VAL A 121 -20.31 9.77 -5.18
CA VAL A 121 -18.87 9.86 -5.38
C VAL A 121 -18.38 8.53 -5.96
N ASP A 122 -17.63 8.54 -7.06
CA ASP A 122 -17.06 7.32 -7.64
C ASP A 122 -15.81 6.86 -6.86
N ALA A 123 -16.02 6.51 -5.59
CA ALA A 123 -14.97 6.03 -4.72
C ALA A 123 -14.66 4.55 -4.96
N ARG A 124 -13.37 4.21 -5.05
CA ARG A 124 -12.80 2.88 -5.27
C ARG A 124 -11.67 2.67 -4.28
N ILE A 125 -11.55 1.47 -3.71
CA ILE A 125 -10.59 1.18 -2.63
C ILE A 125 -9.67 0.05 -3.06
N LEU A 126 -8.37 0.26 -2.91
CA LEU A 126 -7.35 -0.74 -3.11
C LEU A 126 -6.67 -1.08 -1.78
N ARG A 127 -6.89 -2.29 -1.28
CA ARG A 127 -6.22 -2.84 -0.10
C ARG A 127 -4.91 -3.47 -0.55
N VAL A 128 -3.87 -2.64 -0.58
CA VAL A 128 -2.55 -3.04 -1.09
C VAL A 128 -1.81 -3.86 -0.03
N SER A 129 -1.15 -4.94 -0.46
CA SER A 129 -0.31 -5.80 0.39
C SER A 129 0.98 -5.08 0.81
N ASN A 130 2.15 -5.68 0.64
CA ASN A 130 3.44 -5.06 0.93
C ASN A 130 4.18 -4.72 -0.38
N PRO A 131 3.96 -3.53 -0.95
CA PRO A 131 4.67 -3.15 -2.15
C PRO A 131 6.16 -2.99 -1.87
N PHE A 132 7.00 -3.43 -2.82
CA PHE A 132 8.44 -3.28 -2.77
C PHE A 132 8.98 -2.96 -4.16
N GLY A 133 10.15 -2.32 -4.21
CA GLY A 133 10.78 -1.99 -5.48
C GLY A 133 11.61 -0.71 -5.42
N PRO A 134 12.08 -0.26 -6.59
CA PRO A 134 12.80 1.01 -6.74
C PRO A 134 11.95 2.20 -6.27
N GLY A 135 12.61 3.23 -5.73
CA GLY A 135 11.94 4.44 -5.23
C GLY A 135 11.42 4.36 -3.80
N GLN A 136 11.44 3.18 -3.16
CA GLN A 136 11.08 3.08 -1.76
C GLN A 136 12.13 3.75 -0.87
N ASN A 137 11.66 4.52 0.14
CA ASN A 137 12.56 5.09 1.14
C ASN A 137 13.16 3.99 2.02
N VAL A 138 14.42 3.64 1.75
CA VAL A 138 15.15 2.57 2.45
C VAL A 138 15.67 2.97 3.83
N GLU A 139 15.73 4.26 4.14
CA GLU A 139 16.01 4.78 5.48
C GLU A 139 14.75 4.81 6.35
N GLY A 140 13.58 4.60 5.74
CA GLY A 140 12.30 4.54 6.40
C GLY A 140 12.12 3.29 7.26
N GLN A 141 10.96 3.20 7.90
CA GLN A 141 10.61 2.12 8.82
C GLN A 141 9.67 1.07 8.20
N LEU A 142 9.39 1.17 6.90
CA LEU A 142 8.51 0.28 6.14
C LEU A 142 9.21 -0.31 4.94
N GLY A 143 8.86 -1.57 4.63
CA GLY A 143 9.30 -2.24 3.42
C GLY A 143 10.48 -3.17 3.63
N ALA A 144 10.30 -4.23 4.41
CA ALA A 144 11.37 -5.19 4.72
C ALA A 144 12.13 -5.64 3.47
N ALA A 145 11.44 -5.97 2.38
CA ALA A 145 12.08 -6.46 1.15
C ALA A 145 13.09 -5.45 0.57
N SER A 146 12.69 -4.19 0.35
CA SER A 146 13.60 -3.17 -0.20
C SER A 146 14.68 -2.74 0.79
N ILE A 147 14.35 -2.64 2.10
CA ILE A 147 15.33 -2.32 3.14
C ILE A 147 16.39 -3.41 3.24
N PHE A 148 16.00 -4.69 3.18
CA PHE A 148 16.95 -5.80 3.23
C PHE A 148 17.86 -5.82 2.00
N ALA A 149 17.32 -5.58 0.82
CA ALA A 149 18.09 -5.47 -0.41
C ALA A 149 19.13 -4.34 -0.34
N TRP A 150 18.71 -3.16 0.11
CA TRP A 150 19.63 -2.03 0.27
C TRP A 150 20.71 -2.28 1.32
N ARG A 151 20.34 -2.84 2.51
CA ARG A 151 21.30 -3.17 3.56
C ARG A 151 22.33 -4.19 3.10
N ALA A 152 21.89 -5.23 2.37
CA ALA A 152 22.78 -6.24 1.83
C ALA A 152 23.78 -5.64 0.82
N LEU A 153 23.31 -4.76 -0.08
CA LEU A 153 24.19 -4.03 -1.03
C LEU A 153 25.19 -3.11 -0.31
N ALA A 154 24.78 -2.48 0.79
CA ALA A 154 25.63 -1.61 1.60
C ALA A 154 26.57 -2.39 2.54
N GLY A 155 26.55 -3.73 2.54
CA GLY A 155 27.33 -4.55 3.47
C GLY A 155 26.91 -4.41 4.93
N LEU A 156 25.67 -4.00 5.18
CA LEU A 156 25.11 -3.79 6.53
C LEU A 156 24.32 -5.02 6.99
N ASP A 157 24.36 -5.30 8.30
CA ASP A 157 23.57 -6.39 8.88
C ASP A 157 22.07 -6.17 8.70
N ILE A 158 21.35 -7.21 8.25
CA ILE A 158 19.89 -7.24 8.24
C ILE A 158 19.39 -7.60 9.64
N GLN A 159 18.50 -6.78 10.21
CA GLN A 159 17.84 -7.07 11.50
C GLN A 159 16.50 -7.76 11.26
N ILE A 160 16.32 -8.93 11.87
CA ILE A 160 15.07 -9.70 11.86
C ILE A 160 14.58 -9.88 13.29
N TRP A 161 13.34 -9.45 13.57
CA TRP A 161 12.68 -9.74 14.84
C TRP A 161 12.01 -11.11 14.78
N GLY A 162 12.23 -11.92 15.79
CA GLY A 162 11.84 -13.33 15.82
C GLY A 162 12.80 -14.19 15.03
N ASP A 163 12.31 -15.33 14.57
CA ASP A 163 13.09 -16.32 13.84
C ASP A 163 13.05 -16.15 12.31
N GLY A 164 12.38 -15.11 11.81
CA GLY A 164 12.23 -14.83 10.39
C GLY A 164 11.15 -15.65 9.68
N SER A 165 10.33 -16.40 10.41
CA SER A 165 9.22 -17.20 9.86
C SER A 165 7.97 -16.40 9.50
N VAL A 166 7.89 -15.12 9.90
CA VAL A 166 6.77 -14.23 9.57
C VAL A 166 6.62 -14.11 8.06
N VAL A 167 5.41 -14.42 7.55
CA VAL A 167 5.07 -14.45 6.12
C VAL A 167 4.20 -13.25 5.75
N ARG A 168 4.55 -12.59 4.66
CA ARG A 168 3.76 -11.50 4.07
C ARG A 168 3.62 -11.71 2.57
N ASP A 169 2.57 -11.11 2.02
CA ASP A 169 2.35 -10.96 0.59
C ASP A 169 3.14 -9.74 0.11
N TYR A 170 4.15 -9.96 -0.72
CA TYR A 170 4.97 -8.90 -1.33
C TYR A 170 4.62 -8.72 -2.79
N LEU A 171 4.34 -7.49 -3.17
CA LEU A 171 3.96 -7.11 -4.54
C LEU A 171 5.00 -6.16 -5.13
N TYR A 172 5.50 -6.47 -6.34
CA TYR A 172 6.40 -5.56 -7.03
C TYR A 172 5.70 -4.25 -7.39
N ILE A 173 6.42 -3.14 -7.28
CA ILE A 173 5.81 -1.80 -7.36
C ILE A 173 5.13 -1.54 -8.70
N ASP A 174 5.68 -2.00 -9.83
CA ASP A 174 5.08 -1.77 -11.14
C ASP A 174 3.74 -2.52 -11.27
N ASP A 175 3.62 -3.73 -10.71
CA ASP A 175 2.34 -4.44 -10.67
C ASP A 175 1.32 -3.69 -9.80
N ALA A 176 1.76 -3.07 -8.69
CA ALA A 176 0.88 -2.23 -7.89
C ALA A 176 0.39 -1.02 -8.69
N VAL A 177 1.28 -0.33 -9.40
CA VAL A 177 0.93 0.81 -10.28
C VAL A 177 -0.06 0.37 -11.36
N ASP A 178 0.19 -0.76 -12.03
CA ASP A 178 -0.72 -1.32 -13.02
C ASP A 178 -2.13 -1.54 -12.43
N ALA A 179 -2.24 -2.00 -11.17
CA ALA A 179 -3.53 -2.17 -10.50
C ALA A 179 -4.26 -0.84 -10.25
N PHE A 180 -3.53 0.20 -9.84
CA PHE A 180 -4.09 1.54 -9.66
C PHE A 180 -4.61 2.11 -10.96
N VAL A 181 -3.84 2.01 -12.05
CA VAL A 181 -4.24 2.45 -13.38
C VAL A 181 -5.45 1.66 -13.89
N ALA A 182 -5.41 0.32 -13.81
CA ALA A 182 -6.55 -0.52 -14.21
C ALA A 182 -7.83 -0.18 -13.42
N THR A 183 -7.68 0.16 -12.13
CA THR A 183 -8.82 0.58 -11.31
C THR A 183 -9.33 1.95 -11.72
N MET A 184 -8.45 2.90 -12.04
CA MET A 184 -8.81 4.24 -12.52
C MET A 184 -9.55 4.19 -13.85
N ASP A 185 -9.05 3.41 -14.80
CA ASP A 185 -9.57 3.30 -16.16
C ASP A 185 -10.86 2.48 -16.27
N SER A 186 -11.18 1.70 -15.22
CA SER A 186 -12.41 0.90 -15.22
C SER A 186 -13.65 1.80 -15.21
N PRO A 187 -14.63 1.59 -16.12
CA PRO A 187 -15.86 2.38 -16.08
C PRO A 187 -16.65 2.07 -14.79
N SER A 188 -17.25 3.08 -14.16
CA SER A 188 -18.07 2.90 -12.94
C SER A 188 -19.16 1.85 -13.08
N ALA A 189 -19.70 1.67 -14.29
CA ALA A 189 -20.71 0.66 -14.62
C ALA A 189 -20.19 -0.78 -14.44
N ALA A 190 -18.87 -1.01 -14.53
CA ALA A 190 -18.28 -2.33 -14.32
C ALA A 190 -18.46 -2.83 -12.87
N PHE A 191 -18.64 -1.94 -11.93
CA PHE A 191 -18.83 -2.28 -10.52
C PHE A 191 -20.30 -2.56 -10.17
N GLY A 192 -21.25 -2.09 -10.98
CA GLY A 192 -22.68 -2.28 -10.72
C GLY A 192 -23.10 -1.80 -9.33
N ARG A 193 -23.73 -2.70 -8.54
CA ARG A 193 -24.10 -2.45 -7.14
C ARG A 193 -23.04 -2.89 -6.13
N MET A 194 -21.95 -3.48 -6.58
CA MET A 194 -20.85 -3.93 -5.72
C MET A 194 -20.07 -2.75 -5.18
N ASP A 195 -19.63 -2.83 -3.93
CA ASP A 195 -18.63 -1.92 -3.42
C ASP A 195 -17.28 -2.21 -4.12
N PRO A 196 -16.69 -1.24 -4.81
CA PRO A 196 -15.43 -1.44 -5.53
C PRO A 196 -14.25 -1.40 -4.56
N VAL A 197 -14.14 -2.47 -3.78
CA VAL A 197 -13.04 -2.73 -2.84
C VAL A 197 -12.29 -3.95 -3.35
N PHE A 198 -10.99 -3.83 -3.54
CA PHE A 198 -10.14 -4.83 -4.17
C PHE A 198 -8.86 -5.07 -3.37
N ASN A 199 -8.52 -6.33 -3.18
CA ASN A 199 -7.22 -6.74 -2.68
C ASN A 199 -6.19 -6.67 -3.80
N ILE A 200 -5.08 -5.98 -3.54
CA ILE A 200 -3.95 -5.83 -4.47
C ILE A 200 -2.71 -6.45 -3.82
N GLY A 201 -2.31 -7.60 -4.33
CA GLY A 201 -1.19 -8.39 -3.81
C GLY A 201 -0.70 -9.39 -4.85
N SER A 202 0.35 -10.10 -4.51
CA SER A 202 0.83 -11.22 -5.34
C SER A 202 -0.04 -12.46 -5.18
N GLY A 203 -0.78 -12.57 -4.07
CA GLY A 203 -1.48 -13.79 -3.67
C GLY A 203 -0.53 -14.88 -3.17
N GLU A 204 0.75 -14.57 -3.00
CA GLU A 204 1.79 -15.50 -2.54
C GLU A 204 2.44 -14.99 -1.25
N GLY A 205 2.81 -15.93 -0.38
CA GLY A 205 3.47 -15.62 0.87
C GLY A 205 4.98 -15.79 0.78
N THR A 206 5.73 -14.80 1.24
CA THR A 206 7.19 -14.87 1.36
C THR A 206 7.59 -14.57 2.81
N SER A 207 8.41 -15.44 3.41
CA SER A 207 8.95 -15.22 4.76
C SER A 207 10.16 -14.29 4.75
N LEU A 208 10.49 -13.69 5.91
CA LEU A 208 11.69 -12.87 6.03
C LEU A 208 12.97 -13.68 5.75
N ARG A 209 12.99 -14.98 6.06
CA ARG A 209 14.10 -15.88 5.70
C ARG A 209 14.23 -16.02 4.19
N GLN A 210 13.13 -16.28 3.48
CA GLN A 210 13.13 -16.41 2.03
C GLN A 210 13.57 -15.11 1.33
N ILE A 211 13.23 -13.93 1.89
CA ILE A 211 13.74 -12.66 1.37
C ILE A 211 15.27 -12.63 1.42
N VAL A 212 15.85 -12.95 2.58
CA VAL A 212 17.31 -12.96 2.77
C VAL A 212 18.00 -13.97 1.87
N GLU A 213 17.45 -15.18 1.77
CA GLU A 213 17.93 -16.24 0.88
C GLU A 213 17.94 -15.76 -0.57
N THR A 214 16.82 -15.20 -1.04
CA THR A 214 16.70 -14.68 -2.41
C THR A 214 17.70 -13.56 -2.68
N ILE A 215 17.92 -12.64 -1.75
CA ILE A 215 18.90 -11.56 -1.88
C ILE A 215 20.32 -12.17 -1.96
N GLY A 216 20.66 -13.11 -1.09
CA GLY A 216 21.96 -13.78 -1.09
C GLY A 216 22.25 -14.51 -2.40
N GLU A 217 21.25 -15.21 -2.94
CA GLU A 217 21.36 -15.89 -4.25
C GLU A 217 21.57 -14.89 -5.39
N ILE A 218 20.85 -13.77 -5.41
CA ILE A 218 20.99 -12.76 -6.46
C ILE A 218 22.36 -12.07 -6.39
N LEU A 219 22.86 -11.78 -5.19
CA LEU A 219 24.15 -11.14 -4.98
C LEU A 219 25.34 -12.13 -5.15
N GLY A 220 25.09 -13.43 -5.10
CA GLY A 220 26.11 -14.47 -5.12
C GLY A 220 26.98 -14.50 -3.86
N THR A 221 26.53 -13.87 -2.77
CA THR A 221 27.25 -13.78 -1.49
C THR A 221 26.30 -13.96 -0.29
N PRO A 222 26.74 -14.58 0.80
CA PRO A 222 25.96 -14.65 2.02
C PRO A 222 25.64 -13.26 2.56
N VAL A 223 24.42 -13.10 3.06
CA VAL A 223 23.94 -11.86 3.70
C VAL A 223 24.04 -12.00 5.22
N CYS A 224 24.61 -11.00 5.89
CA CYS A 224 24.70 -10.99 7.33
C CYS A 224 23.36 -10.65 7.97
N VAL A 225 22.87 -11.51 8.89
CA VAL A 225 21.60 -11.35 9.59
C VAL A 225 21.80 -11.34 11.10
N LYS A 226 21.16 -10.39 11.78
CA LYS A 226 21.04 -10.34 13.24
C LYS A 226 19.59 -10.60 13.64
N TYR A 227 19.38 -11.58 14.50
CA TYR A 227 18.07 -11.91 15.03
C TYR A 227 17.85 -11.23 16.37
N GLU A 228 16.71 -10.58 16.51
CA GLU A 228 16.24 -9.89 17.72
C GLU A 228 15.04 -10.62 18.32
N ALA A 229 14.66 -10.29 19.56
CA ALA A 229 13.49 -10.89 20.19
C ALA A 229 12.22 -10.67 19.39
N ALA A 230 11.37 -11.70 19.29
CA ALA A 230 10.10 -11.63 18.56
C ALA A 230 9.16 -10.56 19.14
N ARG A 231 8.38 -9.92 18.27
CA ARG A 231 7.35 -8.95 18.67
C ARG A 231 6.02 -9.66 18.87
N SER A 232 5.37 -9.42 20.00
CA SER A 232 4.11 -10.12 20.37
C SER A 232 2.89 -9.77 19.52
N PHE A 233 2.97 -8.68 18.74
CA PHE A 233 1.88 -8.17 17.91
C PHE A 233 2.04 -8.50 16.42
N ASP A 234 3.11 -9.21 16.03
CA ASP A 234 3.30 -9.59 14.63
C ASP A 234 2.34 -10.73 14.24
N VAL A 235 1.52 -10.49 13.24
CA VAL A 235 0.66 -11.50 12.62
C VAL A 235 1.55 -12.54 11.91
N PRO A 236 1.45 -13.85 12.22
CA PRO A 236 2.36 -14.86 11.66
C PRO A 236 2.32 -14.94 10.13
N VAL A 237 1.11 -14.95 9.54
CA VAL A 237 0.89 -15.08 8.10
C VAL A 237 -0.17 -14.08 7.67
N SER A 238 0.08 -13.34 6.58
CA SER A 238 -0.90 -12.45 5.95
C SER A 238 -0.69 -12.46 4.44
N ILE A 239 -1.62 -13.11 3.72
CA ILE A 239 -1.62 -13.26 2.25
C ILE A 239 -3.00 -12.86 1.76
N LEU A 240 -3.08 -12.08 0.68
CA LEU A 240 -4.34 -11.62 0.13
C LEU A 240 -4.90 -12.60 -0.91
N ASP A 241 -6.21 -12.77 -0.92
CA ASP A 241 -6.92 -13.37 -2.05
C ASP A 241 -7.22 -12.26 -3.07
N VAL A 242 -6.64 -12.38 -4.26
CA VAL A 242 -6.77 -11.41 -5.35
C VAL A 242 -7.75 -11.85 -6.43
N SER A 243 -8.55 -12.88 -6.16
CA SER A 243 -9.48 -13.47 -7.13
C SER A 243 -10.52 -12.47 -7.63
N ARG A 244 -11.07 -11.63 -6.74
CA ARG A 244 -12.03 -10.57 -7.10
C ARG A 244 -11.40 -9.55 -8.03
N THR A 245 -10.19 -9.10 -7.75
CA THR A 245 -9.45 -8.15 -8.58
C THR A 245 -9.24 -8.68 -9.98
N LYS A 246 -8.81 -9.93 -10.10
CA LYS A 246 -8.69 -10.63 -11.39
C LYS A 246 -10.02 -10.70 -12.13
N GLN A 247 -11.10 -11.06 -11.44
CA GLN A 247 -12.41 -11.24 -12.07
C GLN A 247 -13.02 -9.93 -12.56
N VAL A 248 -12.88 -8.85 -11.79
CA VAL A 248 -13.58 -7.58 -12.04
C VAL A 248 -12.72 -6.62 -12.86
N LEU A 249 -11.43 -6.49 -12.55
CA LEU A 249 -10.51 -5.56 -13.21
C LEU A 249 -9.68 -6.23 -14.31
N GLY A 250 -9.70 -7.57 -14.43
CA GLY A 250 -8.81 -8.30 -15.34
C GLY A 250 -7.33 -8.22 -14.94
N TRP A 251 -7.01 -7.61 -13.79
CA TRP A 251 -5.65 -7.44 -13.33
C TRP A 251 -5.12 -8.69 -12.62
N VAL A 252 -3.87 -9.02 -12.89
CA VAL A 252 -3.08 -10.02 -12.16
C VAL A 252 -1.65 -9.53 -12.02
N PRO A 253 -0.95 -9.86 -10.91
CA PRO A 253 0.47 -9.58 -10.80
C PRO A 253 1.25 -10.37 -11.88
N LYS A 254 2.26 -9.75 -12.47
CA LYS A 254 3.06 -10.32 -13.57
C LYS A 254 4.48 -10.64 -13.12
N THR A 255 4.94 -9.98 -12.06
CA THR A 255 6.33 -10.02 -11.61
C THR A 255 6.46 -10.95 -10.41
N THR A 256 7.29 -11.99 -10.52
CA THR A 256 7.58 -12.86 -9.37
C THR A 256 8.37 -12.08 -8.31
N PHE A 257 8.33 -12.54 -7.06
CA PHE A 257 9.12 -11.91 -5.98
C PHE A 257 10.60 -11.85 -6.35
N ARG A 258 11.14 -12.92 -6.93
CA ARG A 258 12.56 -13.04 -7.34
C ARG A 258 12.91 -12.02 -8.43
N ASP A 259 12.09 -11.91 -9.48
CA ASP A 259 12.35 -11.00 -10.59
C ASP A 259 12.28 -9.54 -10.14
N GLY A 260 11.26 -9.18 -9.35
CA GLY A 260 11.13 -7.86 -8.75
C GLY A 260 12.28 -7.52 -7.79
N MET A 261 12.78 -8.51 -7.04
CA MET A 261 13.96 -8.34 -6.17
C MET A 261 15.23 -8.12 -7.00
N SER A 262 15.42 -8.86 -8.08
CA SER A 262 16.55 -8.70 -9.00
C SER A 262 16.57 -7.28 -9.60
N GLU A 263 15.44 -6.79 -10.08
CA GLU A 263 15.34 -5.42 -10.62
C GLU A 263 15.58 -4.36 -9.53
N THR A 264 15.04 -4.59 -8.32
CA THR A 264 15.24 -3.68 -7.17
C THR A 264 16.74 -3.54 -6.83
N ILE A 265 17.45 -4.67 -6.73
CA ILE A 265 18.88 -4.72 -6.46
C ILE A 265 19.65 -4.02 -7.58
N ALA A 266 19.32 -4.30 -8.85
CA ALA A 266 19.99 -3.70 -10.00
C ALA A 266 19.83 -2.16 -10.02
N ARG A 267 18.65 -1.63 -9.65
CA ARG A 267 18.40 -0.20 -9.57
C ARG A 267 19.14 0.47 -8.40
N PHE A 268 19.14 -0.17 -7.23
CA PHE A 268 19.90 0.34 -6.07
C PHE A 268 21.40 0.38 -6.35
N SER A 269 21.95 -0.63 -6.99
CA SER A 269 23.39 -0.67 -7.36
C SER A 269 23.78 0.48 -8.28
N LYS A 270 22.92 0.85 -9.24
CA LYS A 270 23.18 2.00 -10.13
C LYS A 270 23.18 3.32 -9.35
N ASN A 271 22.27 3.50 -8.40
CA ASN A 271 22.17 4.73 -7.61
C ASN A 271 23.33 4.88 -6.61
N THR A 272 23.86 3.77 -6.09
CA THR A 272 25.01 3.77 -5.17
C THR A 272 26.32 4.07 -5.90
N ALA A 273 26.44 3.71 -7.19
CA ALA A 273 27.62 4.00 -8.00
C ALA A 273 27.73 5.48 -8.48
N VAL A 274 26.69 6.30 -8.24
CA VAL A 274 26.64 7.72 -8.68
C VAL A 274 26.97 8.71 -7.55
N GLN A 275 27.15 8.23 -6.31
CA GLN A 275 27.64 9.11 -5.23
C GLN A 275 29.16 8.95 -5.09
N PRO A 276 29.98 9.95 -5.55
CA PRO A 276 31.41 9.97 -5.30
C PRO A 276 31.73 10.33 -3.84
#